data_8c44265af1f9e7283ff395dc538d058c
#
_entry.id   8c44265af1f9e7283ff395dc538d058c
#
_cell.length_a   1.000
_cell.length_b   1.000
_cell.length_c   1.000
_cell.angle_alpha   90.00
_cell.angle_beta   90.00
_cell.angle_gamma   90.00
#
_symmetry.space_group_name_H-M   'P 1'
#
loop_
_entity.id
_entity.type
_entity.pdbx_description
1 polymer ?
#
loop_
_entity_poly.entity_id
_entity_poly.type
_entity_poly.pdbx_seq_one_letter_code
_entity_poly.pdbx_strand_id
1 'polypeptide(L)'
;MSAIRLARGFTRRDKIIKFDGCYHGHADSLLVRAGSGALTFGHPDSAGVPASFTQHTIVLPYNEFEAVKAAFAANKNEIAGIIIEPVPGNAGLYLPQPGYLEFLSEITKANGALLIFDEVMTGFRLARGGAQERFHITPDLSTFGKVIGGGLPVGAFGGRAEIMDYLAPIGPVYQAGTLSGNPVAMAAGIANLQELLDGNAYQKLEELGAQLESGIKDAAAKVHVPMQFNRCGSMFCGYFTNGPVHNLADAMKSDRERFKKFFHGMLDEGVYLAPSQFEAGFMSTAHTAADIEQTVRTRTRR
;
A
#
# COMPACT_ATOMS: atom_id res chain seq x y z
N MET A 1 -8.93 -9.01 5.99
CA MET A 1 -9.51 -10.22 6.62
C MET A 1 -10.56 -10.88 5.73
N SER A 2 -11.68 -10.24 5.44
CA SER A 2 -12.82 -10.86 4.72
C SER A 2 -12.49 -11.34 3.31
N ALA A 3 -11.74 -10.55 2.52
CA ALA A 3 -11.28 -10.97 1.19
C ALA A 3 -10.40 -12.24 1.23
N ILE A 4 -9.54 -12.39 2.24
CA ILE A 4 -8.73 -13.60 2.41
C ILE A 4 -9.59 -14.81 2.78
N ARG A 5 -10.58 -14.62 3.68
CA ARG A 5 -11.53 -15.70 3.99
C ARG A 5 -12.28 -16.14 2.75
N LEU A 6 -12.72 -15.17 1.93
CA LEU A 6 -13.42 -15.44 0.68
C LEU A 6 -12.52 -16.19 -0.32
N ALA A 7 -11.27 -15.76 -0.49
CA ALA A 7 -10.30 -16.40 -1.37
C ALA A 7 -10.05 -17.87 -0.95
N ARG A 8 -9.87 -18.12 0.35
CA ARG A 8 -9.73 -19.48 0.89
C ARG A 8 -10.99 -20.32 0.66
N GLY A 9 -12.17 -19.76 0.93
CA GLY A 9 -13.45 -20.46 0.72
C GLY A 9 -13.69 -20.83 -0.73
N PHE A 10 -13.42 -19.90 -1.64
CA PHE A 10 -13.59 -20.10 -3.08
C PHE A 10 -12.62 -21.14 -3.66
N THR A 11 -11.33 -21.02 -3.34
CA THR A 11 -10.29 -21.91 -3.87
C THR A 11 -10.19 -23.24 -3.13
N ARG A 12 -10.75 -23.35 -1.91
CA ARG A 12 -10.60 -24.46 -0.96
C ARG A 12 -9.13 -24.73 -0.62
N ARG A 13 -8.33 -23.64 -0.48
CA ARG A 13 -6.91 -23.69 -0.16
C ARG A 13 -6.63 -22.78 1.03
N ASP A 14 -5.56 -23.07 1.79
CA ASP A 14 -5.30 -22.37 3.05
C ASP A 14 -4.22 -21.28 2.98
N LYS A 15 -3.21 -21.49 2.11
CA LYS A 15 -2.04 -20.61 2.09
C LYS A 15 -2.29 -19.29 1.35
N ILE A 16 -1.77 -18.22 1.90
CA ILE A 16 -1.78 -16.87 1.28
C ILE A 16 -0.33 -16.39 1.15
N ILE A 17 0.00 -15.83 0.01
CA ILE A 17 1.23 -15.07 -0.17
C ILE A 17 0.94 -13.59 0.12
N LYS A 18 1.81 -12.95 0.91
CA LYS A 18 1.91 -11.49 1.07
C LYS A 18 3.36 -11.05 0.88
N PHE A 19 3.60 -9.75 0.78
CA PHE A 19 4.94 -9.22 0.59
C PHE A 19 5.47 -8.52 1.85
N ASP A 20 6.78 -8.60 2.02
CA ASP A 20 7.50 -8.01 3.14
C ASP A 20 7.30 -6.48 3.14
N GLY A 21 7.02 -5.92 4.31
CA GLY A 21 6.69 -4.50 4.46
C GLY A 21 5.24 -4.12 4.11
N CYS A 22 4.49 -4.94 3.38
CA CYS A 22 3.07 -4.68 3.13
C CYS A 22 2.22 -4.91 4.39
N TYR A 23 1.28 -4.00 4.64
CA TYR A 23 0.34 -4.06 5.75
C TYR A 23 -1.10 -4.24 5.25
N HIS A 24 -1.76 -5.26 5.74
CA HIS A 24 -3.12 -5.64 5.30
C HIS A 24 -4.13 -5.69 6.45
N GLY A 25 -3.99 -4.78 7.41
CA GLY A 25 -4.79 -4.77 8.63
C GLY A 25 -4.21 -5.68 9.72
N HIS A 26 -4.85 -5.68 10.89
CA HIS A 26 -4.32 -6.34 12.09
C HIS A 26 -4.99 -7.71 12.37
N ALA A 27 -5.48 -8.40 11.35
CA ALA A 27 -5.89 -9.80 11.51
C ALA A 27 -4.66 -10.66 11.81
N ASP A 28 -4.74 -11.55 12.79
CA ASP A 28 -3.62 -12.34 13.31
C ASP A 28 -2.80 -13.04 12.22
N SER A 29 -3.47 -13.61 11.22
CA SER A 29 -2.81 -14.28 10.10
C SER A 29 -1.99 -13.35 9.19
N LEU A 30 -2.14 -12.03 9.31
CA LEU A 30 -1.46 -11.02 8.49
C LEU A 30 -0.37 -10.26 9.26
N LEU A 31 -0.30 -10.44 10.59
CA LEU A 31 0.71 -9.85 11.44
C LEU A 31 2.02 -10.67 11.40
N VAL A 32 2.53 -10.88 10.20
CA VAL A 32 3.81 -11.53 9.90
C VAL A 32 4.61 -10.61 9.01
N ARG A 33 5.79 -10.16 9.48
CA ARG A 33 6.70 -9.25 8.76
C ARG A 33 5.94 -8.08 8.12
N ALA A 34 5.01 -7.49 8.89
CA ALA A 34 4.15 -6.41 8.49
C ALA A 34 4.71 -5.08 8.97
N GLY A 35 5.17 -4.24 8.04
CA GLY A 35 5.73 -2.93 8.36
C GLY A 35 7.17 -2.97 8.88
N SER A 36 7.67 -1.81 9.30
CA SER A 36 9.06 -1.55 9.62
C SER A 36 9.58 -2.16 10.95
N GLY A 37 8.72 -2.80 11.72
CA GLY A 37 9.03 -3.17 13.12
C GLY A 37 9.65 -4.55 13.33
N ALA A 38 9.42 -5.52 12.45
CA ALA A 38 9.76 -6.92 12.76
C ALA A 38 10.45 -7.65 11.60
N LEU A 39 11.66 -7.27 11.36
CA LEU A 39 12.49 -7.70 10.23
C LEU A 39 13.19 -9.03 10.38
N THR A 40 12.78 -9.89 11.29
CA THR A 40 13.59 -11.09 11.50
C THR A 40 12.72 -12.31 11.82
N PHE A 41 12.73 -13.33 10.99
CA PHE A 41 12.43 -14.72 11.34
C PHE A 41 11.11 -15.37 10.97
N GLY A 42 10.15 -14.75 10.25
CA GLY A 42 8.88 -15.45 9.93
C GLY A 42 8.01 -15.75 11.17
N HIS A 43 8.34 -15.13 12.29
CA HIS A 43 7.54 -15.15 13.50
C HIS A 43 6.48 -14.04 13.45
N PRO A 44 5.35 -14.20 14.19
CA PRO A 44 4.39 -13.13 14.32
C PRO A 44 5.07 -11.84 14.84
N ASP A 45 4.80 -10.71 14.20
CA ASP A 45 5.35 -9.42 14.59
C ASP A 45 4.73 -8.84 15.85
N SER A 46 3.70 -9.47 16.35
CA SER A 46 2.98 -9.03 17.55
C SER A 46 2.98 -10.10 18.62
N ALA A 47 3.32 -9.69 19.82
CA ALA A 47 3.04 -10.51 21.00
C ALA A 47 1.54 -10.84 21.06
N GLY A 48 1.19 -12.06 21.43
CA GLY A 48 -0.18 -12.52 21.52
C GLY A 48 -0.72 -13.18 20.25
N VAL A 49 0.01 -13.17 19.14
CA VAL A 49 -0.35 -13.94 17.93
C VAL A 49 0.28 -15.32 17.99
N PRO A 50 -0.51 -16.41 18.10
CA PRO A 50 0.01 -17.77 18.09
C PRO A 50 0.65 -18.12 16.73
N ALA A 51 1.72 -18.91 16.72
CA ALA A 51 2.37 -19.35 15.48
C ALA A 51 1.43 -20.10 14.52
N SER A 52 0.43 -20.81 15.06
CA SER A 52 -0.59 -21.50 14.28
C SER A 52 -1.44 -20.57 13.41
N PHE A 53 -1.59 -19.29 13.78
CA PHE A 53 -2.34 -18.33 12.97
C PHE A 53 -1.55 -17.84 11.75
N THR A 54 -0.23 -17.86 11.80
CA THR A 54 0.65 -17.35 10.74
C THR A 54 1.25 -18.43 9.85
N GLN A 55 1.11 -19.72 10.22
CA GLN A 55 1.71 -20.86 9.49
C GLN A 55 1.26 -20.99 8.02
N HIS A 56 0.09 -20.43 7.68
CA HIS A 56 -0.45 -20.44 6.32
C HIS A 56 -0.18 -19.14 5.57
N THR A 57 0.65 -18.25 6.10
CA THR A 57 1.03 -16.99 5.45
C THR A 57 2.49 -17.04 5.01
N ILE A 58 2.67 -17.04 3.69
CA ILE A 58 3.99 -17.03 3.05
C ILE A 58 4.36 -15.57 2.82
N VAL A 59 5.50 -15.13 3.35
CA VAL A 59 6.00 -13.76 3.15
C VAL A 59 7.16 -13.79 2.18
N LEU A 60 7.07 -13.02 1.10
CA LEU A 60 8.09 -12.92 0.05
C LEU A 60 8.61 -11.47 -0.07
N PRO A 61 9.83 -11.27 -0.55
CA PRO A 61 10.29 -9.93 -0.89
C PRO A 61 9.46 -9.36 -2.05
N TYR A 62 9.19 -8.05 -2.00
CA TYR A 62 8.51 -7.34 -3.08
C TYR A 62 9.44 -7.20 -4.29
N ASN A 63 8.89 -7.26 -5.51
CA ASN A 63 9.62 -7.20 -6.78
C ASN A 63 10.54 -8.41 -7.07
N GLU A 64 10.42 -9.52 -6.34
CA GLU A 64 11.23 -10.73 -6.53
C GLU A 64 10.43 -11.82 -7.27
N PHE A 65 10.53 -11.82 -8.60
CA PHE A 65 9.83 -12.76 -9.49
C PHE A 65 10.14 -14.23 -9.16
N GLU A 66 11.40 -14.55 -8.96
CA GLU A 66 11.85 -15.93 -8.72
C GLU A 66 11.37 -16.46 -7.37
N ALA A 67 11.28 -15.60 -6.35
CA ALA A 67 10.73 -15.98 -5.04
C ALA A 67 9.26 -16.40 -5.16
N VAL A 68 8.47 -15.70 -5.97
CA VAL A 68 7.06 -16.03 -6.23
C VAL A 68 6.95 -17.37 -6.98
N LYS A 69 7.75 -17.58 -8.03
CA LYS A 69 7.77 -18.85 -8.77
C LYS A 69 8.14 -20.02 -7.87
N ALA A 70 9.17 -19.86 -7.05
CA ALA A 70 9.61 -20.88 -6.10
C ALA A 70 8.53 -21.22 -5.06
N ALA A 71 7.81 -20.19 -4.55
CA ALA A 71 6.72 -20.40 -3.60
C ALA A 71 5.58 -21.23 -4.20
N PHE A 72 5.15 -20.95 -5.44
CA PHE A 72 4.14 -21.75 -6.13
C PHE A 72 4.63 -23.17 -6.43
N ALA A 73 5.88 -23.35 -6.84
CA ALA A 73 6.46 -24.66 -7.09
C ALA A 73 6.52 -25.54 -5.83
N ALA A 74 6.85 -24.94 -4.68
CA ALA A 74 6.94 -25.63 -3.40
C ALA A 74 5.58 -25.92 -2.75
N ASN A 75 4.52 -25.20 -3.14
CA ASN A 75 3.18 -25.26 -2.53
C ASN A 75 2.10 -25.51 -3.58
N LYS A 76 2.31 -26.55 -4.41
CA LYS A 76 1.38 -26.89 -5.49
C LYS A 76 -0.04 -27.12 -4.97
N ASN A 77 -1.00 -26.38 -5.55
CA ASN A 77 -2.43 -26.46 -5.20
C ASN A 77 -2.78 -26.11 -3.74
N GLU A 78 -1.89 -25.45 -3.00
CA GLU A 78 -2.15 -25.06 -1.60
C GLU A 78 -2.36 -23.54 -1.43
N ILE A 79 -1.91 -22.72 -2.40
CA ILE A 79 -1.99 -21.27 -2.34
C ILE A 79 -3.37 -20.82 -2.83
N ALA A 80 -4.15 -20.21 -1.94
CA ALA A 80 -5.45 -19.61 -2.23
C ALA A 80 -5.33 -18.32 -3.04
N GLY A 81 -4.31 -17.52 -2.75
CA GLY A 81 -4.08 -16.26 -3.45
C GLY A 81 -2.86 -15.50 -2.99
N ILE A 82 -2.59 -14.44 -3.73
CA ILE A 82 -1.60 -13.40 -3.39
C ILE A 82 -2.39 -12.17 -2.95
N ILE A 83 -2.04 -11.57 -1.80
CA ILE A 83 -2.47 -10.21 -1.44
C ILE A 83 -1.29 -9.26 -1.54
N ILE A 84 -1.48 -8.12 -2.22
CA ILE A 84 -0.43 -7.14 -2.46
C ILE A 84 -0.98 -5.71 -2.36
N GLU A 85 -0.24 -4.81 -1.71
CA GLU A 85 -0.40 -3.37 -1.94
C GLU A 85 0.27 -3.06 -3.29
N PRO A 86 -0.45 -2.63 -4.34
CA PRO A 86 0.16 -2.35 -5.65
C PRO A 86 1.25 -1.27 -5.59
N VAL A 87 1.12 -0.35 -4.64
CA VAL A 87 2.15 0.61 -4.22
C VAL A 87 2.17 0.60 -2.70
N PRO A 88 3.12 -0.10 -2.07
CA PRO A 88 3.23 -0.12 -0.63
C PRO A 88 3.43 1.26 -0.03
N GLY A 89 2.77 1.52 1.10
CA GLY A 89 2.85 2.81 1.79
C GLY A 89 3.11 2.71 3.30
N ASN A 90 3.32 1.47 3.81
CA ASN A 90 3.55 1.21 5.25
C ASN A 90 4.99 0.81 5.57
N ALA A 91 5.86 0.77 4.56
CA ALA A 91 7.29 0.50 4.70
C ALA A 91 8.12 1.50 3.87
N GLY A 92 7.66 2.74 3.84
CA GLY A 92 7.99 3.71 2.84
C GLY A 92 7.15 3.49 1.59
N LEU A 93 7.58 4.02 0.46
CA LEU A 93 6.91 3.87 -0.82
C LEU A 93 7.90 3.35 -1.87
N TYR A 94 7.61 2.20 -2.46
CA TYR A 94 8.33 1.69 -3.61
C TYR A 94 7.36 1.22 -4.69
N LEU A 95 7.81 1.28 -5.94
CA LEU A 95 6.97 1.00 -7.09
C LEU A 95 7.15 -0.45 -7.54
N PRO A 96 6.11 -1.07 -8.11
CA PRO A 96 6.29 -2.33 -8.81
C PRO A 96 7.24 -2.12 -9.99
N GLN A 97 8.17 -3.05 -10.17
CA GLN A 97 9.01 -3.07 -11.36
C GLN A 97 8.17 -3.35 -12.61
N PRO A 98 8.59 -2.88 -13.78
CA PRO A 98 7.88 -3.16 -15.03
C PRO A 98 7.61 -4.66 -15.21
N GLY A 99 6.36 -5.01 -15.48
CA GLY A 99 5.92 -6.40 -15.65
C GLY A 99 5.65 -7.18 -14.36
N TYR A 100 5.89 -6.61 -13.17
CA TYR A 100 5.72 -7.36 -11.92
C TYR A 100 4.25 -7.66 -11.58
N LEU A 101 3.37 -6.68 -11.71
CA LEU A 101 1.94 -6.88 -11.44
C LEU A 101 1.27 -7.78 -12.49
N GLU A 102 1.66 -7.64 -13.76
CA GLU A 102 1.26 -8.52 -14.84
C GLU A 102 1.67 -9.97 -14.54
N PHE A 103 2.93 -10.18 -14.17
CA PHE A 103 3.44 -11.48 -13.78
C PHE A 103 2.65 -12.09 -12.61
N LEU A 104 2.31 -11.29 -11.57
CA LEU A 104 1.49 -11.79 -10.46
C LEU A 104 0.10 -12.22 -10.93
N SER A 105 -0.51 -11.48 -11.86
CA SER A 105 -1.80 -11.83 -12.45
C SER A 105 -1.71 -13.14 -13.26
N GLU A 106 -0.66 -13.30 -14.05
CA GLU A 106 -0.45 -14.50 -14.87
C GLU A 106 -0.18 -15.73 -14.00
N ILE A 107 0.72 -15.65 -13.02
CA ILE A 107 1.09 -16.79 -12.20
C ILE A 107 -0.04 -17.24 -11.29
N THR A 108 -0.83 -16.32 -10.74
CA THR A 108 -2.02 -16.68 -9.95
C THR A 108 -3.05 -17.41 -10.81
N LYS A 109 -3.36 -16.87 -11.99
CA LYS A 109 -4.29 -17.48 -12.94
C LYS A 109 -3.82 -18.87 -13.38
N ALA A 110 -2.53 -19.03 -13.73
CA ALA A 110 -1.96 -20.30 -14.16
C ALA A 110 -2.02 -21.39 -13.07
N ASN A 111 -2.02 -21.00 -11.79
CA ASN A 111 -2.07 -21.92 -10.64
C ASN A 111 -3.46 -22.02 -10.01
N GLY A 112 -4.50 -21.42 -10.56
CA GLY A 112 -5.84 -21.39 -10.00
C GLY A 112 -5.91 -20.74 -8.62
N ALA A 113 -5.03 -19.77 -8.36
CA ALA A 113 -5.01 -18.91 -7.18
C ALA A 113 -5.60 -17.55 -7.54
N LEU A 114 -5.93 -16.72 -6.54
CA LEU A 114 -6.52 -15.41 -6.76
C LEU A 114 -5.49 -14.28 -6.55
N LEU A 115 -5.57 -13.24 -7.36
CA LEU A 115 -4.86 -11.99 -7.13
C LEU A 115 -5.77 -11.03 -6.36
N ILE A 116 -5.31 -10.55 -5.20
CA ILE A 116 -6.04 -9.61 -4.35
C ILE A 116 -5.22 -8.31 -4.29
N PHE A 117 -5.76 -7.22 -4.85
CA PHE A 117 -5.18 -5.90 -4.66
C PHE A 117 -5.67 -5.29 -3.34
N ASP A 118 -4.75 -4.98 -2.46
CA ASP A 118 -5.03 -4.14 -1.30
C ASP A 118 -4.94 -2.68 -1.74
N GLU A 119 -6.09 -2.14 -2.10
CA GLU A 119 -6.27 -0.75 -2.51
C GLU A 119 -6.74 0.15 -1.35
N VAL A 120 -6.51 -0.25 -0.13
CA VAL A 120 -6.85 0.56 1.05
C VAL A 120 -6.11 1.90 1.04
N MET A 121 -4.89 1.96 0.50
CA MET A 121 -4.17 3.22 0.26
C MET A 121 -4.34 3.78 -1.13
N THR A 122 -4.25 2.95 -2.15
CA THR A 122 -4.17 3.35 -3.56
C THR A 122 -5.52 3.60 -4.21
N GLY A 123 -6.57 2.96 -3.71
CA GLY A 123 -7.93 3.09 -4.24
C GLY A 123 -8.46 4.52 -4.12
N PHE A 124 -8.95 5.06 -5.22
CA PHE A 124 -9.40 6.46 -5.36
C PHE A 124 -8.33 7.53 -5.00
N ARG A 125 -7.10 7.11 -4.75
CA ARG A 125 -5.99 8.01 -4.47
C ARG A 125 -5.07 8.22 -5.68
N LEU A 126 -4.69 7.14 -6.36
CA LEU A 126 -3.78 7.23 -7.51
C LEU A 126 -4.51 7.65 -8.79
N ALA A 127 -5.74 7.22 -8.94
CA ALA A 127 -6.64 7.53 -10.03
C ALA A 127 -8.07 7.26 -9.56
N ARG A 128 -9.06 7.57 -10.37
CA ARG A 128 -10.48 7.24 -10.12
C ARG A 128 -10.68 5.73 -9.93
N GLY A 129 -10.04 4.91 -10.75
CA GLY A 129 -10.03 3.46 -10.64
C GLY A 129 -8.86 2.91 -9.83
N GLY A 130 -8.17 3.74 -9.03
CA GLY A 130 -7.09 3.31 -8.14
C GLY A 130 -5.84 2.81 -8.88
N ALA A 131 -5.15 1.84 -8.29
CA ALA A 131 -3.99 1.21 -8.89
C ALA A 131 -4.37 0.33 -10.10
N GLN A 132 -5.57 -0.22 -10.13
CA GLN A 132 -6.09 -0.99 -11.27
C GLN A 132 -6.06 -0.16 -12.55
N GLU A 133 -6.56 1.07 -12.50
CA GLU A 133 -6.51 2.01 -13.62
C GLU A 133 -5.08 2.43 -13.93
N ARG A 134 -4.30 2.78 -12.91
CA ARG A 134 -2.93 3.29 -13.07
C ARG A 134 -1.98 2.30 -13.73
N PHE A 135 -2.12 1.01 -13.43
CA PHE A 135 -1.25 -0.07 -13.91
C PHE A 135 -1.94 -0.98 -14.95
N HIS A 136 -3.20 -0.72 -15.30
CA HIS A 136 -3.98 -1.50 -16.25
C HIS A 136 -4.08 -3.00 -15.87
N ILE A 137 -4.19 -3.30 -14.58
CA ILE A 137 -4.34 -4.66 -14.04
C ILE A 137 -5.69 -4.77 -13.33
N THR A 138 -6.46 -5.78 -13.70
CA THR A 138 -7.71 -6.13 -13.00
C THR A 138 -7.45 -7.35 -12.11
N PRO A 139 -7.43 -7.22 -10.78
CA PRO A 139 -7.31 -8.34 -9.87
C PRO A 139 -8.62 -9.13 -9.77
N ASP A 140 -8.56 -10.31 -9.16
CA ASP A 140 -9.76 -11.10 -8.86
C ASP A 140 -10.60 -10.50 -7.73
N LEU A 141 -9.94 -9.93 -6.73
CA LEU A 141 -10.53 -9.22 -5.60
C LEU A 141 -9.75 -7.93 -5.30
N SER A 142 -10.45 -6.93 -4.77
CA SER A 142 -9.87 -5.69 -4.26
C SER A 142 -10.42 -5.36 -2.89
N THR A 143 -9.57 -4.76 -2.03
CA THR A 143 -9.98 -4.24 -0.73
C THR A 143 -9.82 -2.72 -0.71
N PHE A 144 -10.74 -2.02 -0.07
CA PHE A 144 -10.78 -0.56 -0.01
C PHE A 144 -10.99 -0.08 1.43
N GLY A 145 -10.53 1.13 1.70
CA GLY A 145 -10.69 1.82 2.98
C GLY A 145 -10.26 3.28 2.86
N LYS A 146 -9.88 3.89 3.96
CA LYS A 146 -9.33 5.26 4.00
C LYS A 146 -10.13 6.28 3.17
N VAL A 147 -9.71 6.57 1.93
CA VAL A 147 -10.34 7.58 1.06
C VAL A 147 -11.85 7.36 0.91
N ILE A 148 -12.31 6.12 0.78
CA ILE A 148 -13.75 5.81 0.61
C ILE A 148 -14.60 6.17 1.83
N GLY A 149 -14.00 6.42 2.98
CA GLY A 149 -14.69 6.78 4.20
C GLY A 149 -14.83 8.28 4.42
N GLY A 150 -14.13 9.13 3.64
CA GLY A 150 -14.18 10.58 3.83
C GLY A 150 -13.79 11.03 5.24
N GLY A 151 -12.83 10.34 5.89
CA GLY A 151 -12.41 10.55 7.27
C GLY A 151 -13.11 9.66 8.31
N LEU A 152 -14.15 8.93 7.94
CA LEU A 152 -14.86 7.99 8.81
C LEU A 152 -14.40 6.54 8.57
N PRO A 153 -14.57 5.64 9.56
CA PRO A 153 -14.13 4.25 9.45
C PRO A 153 -15.04 3.47 8.49
N VAL A 154 -14.49 3.13 7.32
CA VAL A 154 -15.12 2.30 6.30
C VAL A 154 -14.12 1.29 5.77
N GLY A 155 -14.56 0.07 5.56
CA GLY A 155 -13.85 -0.95 4.82
C GLY A 155 -14.78 -1.62 3.83
N ALA A 156 -14.30 -1.86 2.62
CA ALA A 156 -15.03 -2.57 1.58
C ALA A 156 -14.13 -3.58 0.88
N PHE A 157 -14.71 -4.58 0.27
CA PHE A 157 -14.04 -5.48 -0.65
C PHE A 157 -15.04 -5.91 -1.73
N GLY A 158 -14.51 -6.25 -2.89
CA GLY A 158 -15.29 -6.68 -4.02
C GLY A 158 -14.40 -7.31 -5.08
N GLY A 159 -15.00 -7.80 -6.17
CA GLY A 159 -14.28 -8.39 -7.28
C GLY A 159 -15.21 -9.16 -8.21
N ARG A 160 -14.69 -10.22 -8.82
CA ARG A 160 -15.42 -11.05 -9.78
C ARG A 160 -16.69 -11.63 -9.15
N ALA A 161 -17.81 -11.53 -9.88
CA ALA A 161 -19.14 -11.90 -9.39
C ALA A 161 -19.18 -13.35 -8.86
N GLU A 162 -18.62 -14.30 -9.59
CA GLU A 162 -18.60 -15.71 -9.18
C GLU A 162 -17.80 -15.98 -7.91
N ILE A 163 -16.86 -15.12 -7.54
CA ILE A 163 -16.16 -15.18 -6.27
C ILE A 163 -17.04 -14.57 -5.17
N MET A 164 -17.65 -13.41 -5.46
CA MET A 164 -18.52 -12.72 -4.51
C MET A 164 -19.75 -13.53 -4.14
N ASP A 165 -20.29 -14.35 -5.06
CA ASP A 165 -21.42 -15.26 -4.83
C ASP A 165 -21.11 -16.36 -3.79
N TYR A 166 -19.83 -16.55 -3.43
CA TYR A 166 -19.47 -17.42 -2.30
C TYR A 166 -19.77 -16.81 -0.92
N LEU A 167 -20.17 -15.53 -0.86
CA LEU A 167 -20.58 -14.91 0.39
C LEU A 167 -22.00 -15.35 0.79
N ALA A 168 -22.20 -15.55 2.09
CA ALA A 168 -23.53 -15.79 2.66
C ALA A 168 -24.45 -14.57 2.37
N PRO A 169 -25.75 -14.78 2.11
CA PRO A 169 -26.47 -16.07 2.18
C PRO A 169 -26.42 -16.92 0.90
N ILE A 170 -25.84 -16.41 -0.20
CA ILE A 170 -25.76 -17.14 -1.47
C ILE A 170 -24.77 -18.29 -1.35
N GLY A 171 -23.58 -18.02 -0.82
CA GLY A 171 -22.51 -18.99 -0.64
C GLY A 171 -22.21 -19.30 0.83
N PRO A 172 -21.21 -20.16 1.09
CA PRO A 172 -20.92 -20.66 2.43
C PRO A 172 -20.00 -19.74 3.26
N VAL A 173 -19.44 -18.68 2.68
CA VAL A 173 -18.46 -17.83 3.37
C VAL A 173 -19.16 -16.75 4.16
N TYR A 174 -19.01 -16.81 5.49
CA TYR A 174 -19.65 -15.86 6.40
C TYR A 174 -18.97 -14.49 6.39
N GLN A 175 -19.79 -13.42 6.31
CA GLN A 175 -19.40 -12.03 6.48
C GLN A 175 -20.44 -11.31 7.31
N ALA A 176 -19.99 -10.54 8.31
CA ALA A 176 -20.85 -9.66 9.11
C ALA A 176 -20.07 -8.44 9.62
N GLY A 177 -20.80 -7.37 9.88
CA GLY A 177 -20.28 -6.17 10.51
C GLY A 177 -21.45 -5.28 10.93
N THR A 178 -21.64 -5.08 12.22
CA THR A 178 -22.79 -4.32 12.78
C THR A 178 -22.88 -2.92 12.21
N LEU A 179 -21.75 -2.24 12.00
CA LEU A 179 -21.69 -0.88 11.46
C LEU A 179 -21.43 -0.83 9.95
N SER A 180 -21.47 -1.97 9.25
CA SER A 180 -21.31 -1.98 7.80
C SER A 180 -22.45 -1.20 7.13
N GLY A 181 -22.07 -0.25 6.26
CA GLY A 181 -23.03 0.60 5.56
C GLY A 181 -23.74 1.62 6.45
N ASN A 182 -23.18 1.98 7.64
CA ASN A 182 -23.82 2.99 8.47
C ASN A 182 -23.96 4.32 7.72
N PRO A 183 -25.12 5.01 7.86
CA PRO A 183 -25.47 6.14 6.99
C PRO A 183 -24.53 7.34 7.12
N VAL A 184 -23.93 7.56 8.28
CA VAL A 184 -23.01 8.69 8.49
C VAL A 184 -21.71 8.47 7.70
N ALA A 185 -21.12 7.29 7.81
CA ALA A 185 -19.92 6.97 7.06
C ALA A 185 -20.18 6.89 5.54
N MET A 186 -21.35 6.40 5.12
CA MET A 186 -21.73 6.41 3.71
C MET A 186 -21.90 7.83 3.17
N ALA A 187 -22.55 8.72 3.90
CA ALA A 187 -22.72 10.13 3.50
C ALA A 187 -21.36 10.85 3.37
N ALA A 188 -20.46 10.66 4.35
CA ALA A 188 -19.11 11.24 4.29
C ALA A 188 -18.30 10.70 3.12
N GLY A 189 -18.35 9.38 2.90
CA GLY A 189 -17.66 8.73 1.78
C GLY A 189 -18.19 9.22 0.42
N ILE A 190 -19.50 9.33 0.25
CA ILE A 190 -20.12 9.85 -0.98
C ILE A 190 -19.66 11.29 -1.24
N ALA A 191 -19.72 12.17 -0.24
CA ALA A 191 -19.29 13.56 -0.38
C ALA A 191 -17.80 13.67 -0.79
N ASN A 192 -16.92 12.87 -0.16
CA ASN A 192 -15.50 12.85 -0.48
C ASN A 192 -15.21 12.31 -1.88
N LEU A 193 -15.89 11.25 -2.29
CA LEU A 193 -15.71 10.69 -3.62
C LEU A 193 -16.28 11.60 -4.71
N GLN A 194 -17.38 12.29 -4.43
CA GLN A 194 -17.97 13.27 -5.34
C GLN A 194 -16.99 14.41 -5.62
N GLU A 195 -16.33 14.94 -4.60
CA GLU A 195 -15.29 15.99 -4.73
C GLU A 195 -14.13 15.53 -5.64
N LEU A 196 -13.73 14.25 -5.55
CA LEU A 196 -12.70 13.69 -6.42
C LEU A 196 -13.16 13.51 -7.87
N LEU A 197 -14.47 13.29 -8.10
CA LEU A 197 -15.02 13.05 -9.42
C LEU A 197 -15.32 14.34 -10.19
N ASP A 198 -15.76 15.38 -9.50
CA ASP A 198 -16.29 16.60 -10.10
C ASP A 198 -15.21 17.61 -10.50
N GLY A 199 -13.95 17.39 -10.12
CA GLY A 199 -12.87 18.33 -10.34
C GLY A 199 -11.64 17.74 -11.04
N ASN A 200 -10.63 18.59 -11.21
CA ASN A 200 -9.32 18.20 -11.72
C ASN A 200 -8.41 17.67 -10.59
N ALA A 201 -8.99 16.96 -9.61
CA ALA A 201 -8.30 16.55 -8.41
C ALA A 201 -7.01 15.76 -8.72
N TYR A 202 -7.10 14.75 -9.55
CA TYR A 202 -5.94 13.91 -9.91
C TYR A 202 -4.87 14.66 -10.70
N GLN A 203 -5.27 15.54 -11.62
CA GLN A 203 -4.31 16.39 -12.34
C GLN A 203 -3.60 17.33 -11.37
N LYS A 204 -4.34 18.05 -10.51
CA LYS A 204 -3.76 18.92 -9.49
C LYS A 204 -2.78 18.18 -8.57
N LEU A 205 -3.17 17.00 -8.11
CA LEU A 205 -2.34 16.15 -7.23
C LEU A 205 -1.06 15.66 -7.92
N GLU A 206 -1.12 15.35 -9.22
CA GLU A 206 0.05 14.98 -10.01
C GLU A 206 1.01 16.18 -10.18
N GLU A 207 0.48 17.37 -10.50
CA GLU A 207 1.25 18.60 -10.65
C GLU A 207 1.97 19.00 -9.35
N LEU A 208 1.24 19.02 -8.22
CA LEU A 208 1.80 19.30 -6.90
C LEU A 208 2.84 18.26 -6.48
N GLY A 209 2.57 16.97 -6.74
CA GLY A 209 3.50 15.89 -6.47
C GLY A 209 4.79 16.00 -7.27
N ALA A 210 4.70 16.32 -8.56
CA ALA A 210 5.85 16.55 -9.43
C ALA A 210 6.67 17.77 -9.01
N GLN A 211 6.00 18.86 -8.60
CA GLN A 211 6.67 20.05 -8.06
C GLN A 211 7.46 19.73 -6.79
N LEU A 212 6.86 18.97 -5.85
CA LEU A 212 7.54 18.54 -4.63
C LEU A 212 8.73 17.64 -4.94
N GLU A 213 8.56 16.65 -5.82
CA GLU A 213 9.61 15.71 -6.21
C GLU A 213 10.82 16.45 -6.80
N SER A 214 10.59 17.32 -7.79
CA SER A 214 11.66 18.11 -8.41
C SER A 214 12.35 19.00 -7.37
N GLY A 215 11.59 19.75 -6.60
CA GLY A 215 12.14 20.67 -5.62
C GLY A 215 12.98 19.98 -4.53
N ILE A 216 12.54 18.81 -4.07
CA ILE A 216 13.28 18.03 -3.08
C ILE A 216 14.57 17.43 -3.67
N LYS A 217 14.52 16.89 -4.89
CA LYS A 217 15.70 16.36 -5.58
C LYS A 217 16.73 17.46 -5.82
N ASP A 218 16.31 18.62 -6.30
CA ASP A 218 17.17 19.78 -6.52
C ASP A 218 17.81 20.28 -5.23
N ALA A 219 17.04 20.38 -4.16
CA ALA A 219 17.54 20.79 -2.85
C ALA A 219 18.59 19.80 -2.30
N ALA A 220 18.35 18.50 -2.43
CA ALA A 220 19.30 17.46 -2.01
C ALA A 220 20.61 17.51 -2.84
N ALA A 221 20.49 17.69 -4.16
CA ALA A 221 21.64 17.82 -5.05
C ALA A 221 22.51 19.04 -4.72
N LYS A 222 21.90 20.21 -4.45
CA LYS A 222 22.62 21.45 -4.09
C LYS A 222 23.48 21.31 -2.82
N VAL A 223 23.05 20.48 -1.89
CA VAL A 223 23.78 20.25 -0.62
C VAL A 223 24.54 18.93 -0.60
N HIS A 224 24.65 18.27 -1.76
CA HIS A 224 25.35 16.98 -1.94
C HIS A 224 24.88 15.89 -0.96
N VAL A 225 23.59 15.85 -0.63
CA VAL A 225 23.00 14.81 0.22
C VAL A 225 22.45 13.70 -0.65
N PRO A 226 22.95 12.46 -0.50
CA PRO A 226 22.38 11.33 -1.22
C PRO A 226 20.93 11.12 -0.82
N MET A 227 20.04 11.12 -1.81
CA MET A 227 18.61 10.97 -1.60
C MET A 227 17.94 10.31 -2.78
N GLN A 228 17.12 9.32 -2.49
CA GLN A 228 16.13 8.78 -3.40
C GLN A 228 14.75 9.31 -3.03
N PHE A 229 13.96 9.63 -4.03
CA PHE A 229 12.59 10.10 -3.83
C PHE A 229 11.66 9.32 -4.74
N ASN A 230 10.85 8.45 -4.15
CA ASN A 230 9.86 7.67 -4.86
C ASN A 230 8.50 8.37 -4.78
N ARG A 231 7.78 8.41 -5.88
CA ARG A 231 6.45 9.00 -5.96
C ARG A 231 5.53 8.20 -6.89
N CYS A 232 4.26 8.13 -6.53
CA CYS A 232 3.18 7.65 -7.38
C CYS A 232 1.94 8.52 -7.17
N GLY A 233 1.60 9.35 -8.15
CA GLY A 233 0.54 10.33 -8.02
C GLY A 233 0.77 11.25 -6.81
N SER A 234 -0.17 11.26 -5.87
CA SER A 234 -0.12 12.04 -4.63
C SER A 234 0.64 11.38 -3.48
N MET A 235 1.14 10.16 -3.67
CA MET A 235 1.91 9.42 -2.67
C MET A 235 3.40 9.61 -2.90
N PHE A 236 4.18 9.81 -1.83
CA PHE A 236 5.63 9.97 -1.94
C PHE A 236 6.37 9.46 -0.71
N CYS A 237 7.67 9.17 -0.88
CA CYS A 237 8.58 8.89 0.23
C CYS A 237 10.01 9.27 -0.17
N GLY A 238 10.73 9.91 0.76
CA GLY A 238 12.14 10.25 0.59
C GLY A 238 13.04 9.35 1.42
N TYR A 239 14.14 8.88 0.82
CA TYR A 239 15.13 8.00 1.47
C TYR A 239 16.52 8.61 1.37
N PHE A 240 17.22 8.64 2.49
CA PHE A 240 18.62 9.08 2.54
C PHE A 240 19.56 7.92 2.21
N THR A 241 19.63 7.58 0.92
CA THR A 241 20.45 6.48 0.39
C THR A 241 20.96 6.81 -1.02
N ASN A 242 22.07 6.17 -1.42
CA ASN A 242 22.64 6.32 -2.76
C ASN A 242 21.99 5.42 -3.82
N GLY A 243 21.42 4.29 -3.42
CA GLY A 243 20.87 3.30 -4.34
C GLY A 243 19.35 3.46 -4.51
N PRO A 244 18.80 2.90 -5.59
CA PRO A 244 17.35 2.85 -5.80
C PRO A 244 16.66 2.04 -4.69
N VAL A 245 15.39 2.36 -4.44
CA VAL A 245 14.57 1.68 -3.43
C VAL A 245 13.42 0.98 -4.13
N HIS A 246 13.49 -0.34 -4.20
CA HIS A 246 12.53 -1.21 -4.89
C HIS A 246 11.78 -2.16 -3.96
N ASN A 247 12.24 -2.32 -2.73
CA ASN A 247 11.66 -3.21 -1.72
C ASN A 247 12.02 -2.74 -0.30
N LEU A 248 11.56 -3.47 0.69
CA LEU A 248 11.84 -3.16 2.10
C LEU A 248 13.34 -3.21 2.42
N ALA A 249 14.08 -4.19 1.88
CA ALA A 249 15.51 -4.33 2.14
C ALA A 249 16.31 -3.10 1.67
N ASP A 250 15.90 -2.50 0.56
CA ASP A 250 16.49 -1.24 0.08
C ASP A 250 16.08 -0.05 0.96
N ALA A 251 14.80 0.04 1.32
CA ALA A 251 14.29 1.10 2.20
C ALA A 251 15.03 1.12 3.56
N MET A 252 15.37 -0.07 4.09
CA MET A 252 16.10 -0.21 5.36
C MET A 252 17.56 0.27 5.30
N LYS A 253 18.16 0.46 4.12
CA LYS A 253 19.51 1.03 3.94
C LYS A 253 19.54 2.56 4.13
N SER A 254 18.38 3.21 4.23
CA SER A 254 18.28 4.65 4.41
C SER A 254 18.84 5.10 5.77
N ASP A 255 19.55 6.22 5.79
CA ASP A 255 20.15 6.82 6.98
C ASP A 255 19.07 7.41 7.90
N ARG A 256 18.72 6.67 8.95
CA ARG A 256 17.68 7.04 9.92
C ARG A 256 18.06 8.26 10.78
N GLU A 257 19.35 8.42 11.12
CA GLU A 257 19.79 9.56 11.91
C GLU A 257 19.71 10.86 11.09
N ARG A 258 20.00 10.77 9.80
CA ARG A 258 19.78 11.89 8.87
C ARG A 258 18.31 12.21 8.70
N PHE A 259 17.45 11.21 8.59
CA PHE A 259 16.00 11.41 8.55
C PHE A 259 15.50 12.12 9.81
N LYS A 260 15.96 11.73 10.98
CA LYS A 260 15.59 12.33 12.26
C LYS A 260 15.93 13.83 12.29
N LYS A 261 17.17 14.18 11.90
CA LYS A 261 17.59 15.59 11.80
C LYS A 261 16.74 16.36 10.79
N PHE A 262 16.47 15.73 9.65
CA PHE A 262 15.61 16.32 8.62
C PHE A 262 14.18 16.56 9.11
N PHE A 263 13.58 15.58 9.77
CA PHE A 263 12.22 15.68 10.32
C PHE A 263 12.11 16.85 11.31
N HIS A 264 13.03 16.95 12.26
CA HIS A 264 13.02 18.04 13.23
C HIS A 264 13.27 19.40 12.57
N GLY A 265 14.21 19.48 11.63
CA GLY A 265 14.44 20.72 10.90
C GLY A 265 13.24 21.20 10.07
N MET A 266 12.50 20.28 9.46
CA MET A 266 11.26 20.60 8.75
C MET A 266 10.16 21.07 9.72
N LEU A 267 10.04 20.41 10.87
CA LEU A 267 9.08 20.75 11.92
C LEU A 267 9.34 22.15 12.50
N ASP A 268 10.60 22.50 12.79
CA ASP A 268 11.03 23.81 13.28
C ASP A 268 10.66 24.94 12.30
N GLU A 269 10.61 24.64 11.01
CA GLU A 269 10.23 25.57 9.94
C GLU A 269 8.73 25.52 9.60
N GLY A 270 7.91 24.78 10.38
CA GLY A 270 6.46 24.71 10.24
C GLY A 270 5.95 23.69 9.24
N VAL A 271 6.78 22.74 8.80
CA VAL A 271 6.39 21.64 7.92
C VAL A 271 6.34 20.33 8.69
N TYR A 272 5.14 19.84 8.92
CA TYR A 272 4.93 18.58 9.64
C TYR A 272 4.86 17.40 8.67
N LEU A 273 5.89 16.56 8.71
CA LEU A 273 5.97 15.29 7.99
C LEU A 273 5.64 14.12 8.91
N ALA A 274 5.49 12.92 8.36
CA ALA A 274 5.37 11.73 9.19
C ALA A 274 6.65 11.52 10.04
N PRO A 275 6.53 11.15 11.35
CA PRO A 275 7.68 11.00 12.25
C PRO A 275 8.49 9.71 12.02
N SER A 276 8.16 8.94 10.99
CA SER A 276 8.87 7.74 10.57
C SER A 276 9.26 7.83 9.11
N GLN A 277 10.51 7.50 8.80
CA GLN A 277 10.97 7.46 7.40
C GLN A 277 10.33 6.33 6.57
N PHE A 278 9.65 5.40 7.23
CA PHE A 278 8.94 4.29 6.59
C PHE A 278 7.44 4.58 6.37
N GLU A 279 7.02 5.80 6.60
CA GLU A 279 5.67 6.25 6.27
C GLU A 279 5.66 7.00 4.94
N ALA A 280 4.69 6.68 4.09
CA ALA A 280 4.43 7.46 2.89
C ALA A 280 3.82 8.82 3.26
N GLY A 281 4.27 9.87 2.57
CA GLY A 281 3.62 11.17 2.59
C GLY A 281 2.51 11.27 1.54
N PHE A 282 1.57 12.16 1.75
CA PHE A 282 0.40 12.32 0.89
C PHE A 282 0.13 13.80 0.59
N MET A 283 -0.13 14.08 -0.69
CA MET A 283 -0.69 15.36 -1.11
C MET A 283 -2.22 15.32 -1.02
N SER A 284 -2.82 16.46 -0.74
CA SER A 284 -4.27 16.65 -0.83
C SER A 284 -4.62 17.81 -1.75
N THR A 285 -5.88 17.89 -2.18
CA THR A 285 -6.39 19.00 -2.99
C THR A 285 -6.43 20.34 -2.24
N ALA A 286 -6.29 20.32 -0.91
CA ALA A 286 -6.17 21.52 -0.09
C ALA A 286 -4.81 22.22 -0.23
N HIS A 287 -3.74 21.48 -0.62
CA HIS A 287 -2.45 22.08 -0.84
C HIS A 287 -2.43 22.98 -2.10
N THR A 288 -1.64 24.03 -2.03
CA THR A 288 -1.38 24.95 -3.15
C THR A 288 0.07 24.83 -3.63
N ALA A 289 0.36 25.34 -4.82
CA ALA A 289 1.74 25.43 -5.33
C ALA A 289 2.65 26.24 -4.39
N ALA A 290 2.11 27.25 -3.70
CA ALA A 290 2.85 28.04 -2.73
C ALA A 290 3.25 27.25 -1.49
N ASP A 291 2.37 26.37 -1.00
CA ASP A 291 2.69 25.47 0.12
C ASP A 291 3.84 24.51 -0.23
N ILE A 292 3.84 24.00 -1.46
CA ILE A 292 4.91 23.14 -1.96
C ILE A 292 6.22 23.93 -2.10
N GLU A 293 6.16 25.15 -2.65
CA GLU A 293 7.33 26.00 -2.76
C GLU A 293 7.92 26.35 -1.39
N GLN A 294 7.08 26.67 -0.41
CA GLN A 294 7.50 26.88 0.98
C GLN A 294 8.19 25.63 1.53
N THR A 295 7.58 24.47 1.38
CA THR A 295 8.13 23.19 1.83
C THR A 295 9.51 22.91 1.26
N VAL A 296 9.74 23.21 -0.02
CA VAL A 296 11.04 23.04 -0.69
C VAL A 296 12.07 24.06 -0.21
N ARG A 297 11.67 25.34 -0.06
CA ARG A 297 12.58 26.43 0.38
C ARG A 297 13.10 26.24 1.79
N THR A 298 12.31 25.71 2.69
CA THR A 298 12.65 25.42 4.09
C THR A 298 13.94 24.61 4.20
N ARG A 299 14.24 23.77 3.23
CA ARG A 299 15.42 22.90 3.19
C ARG A 299 16.75 23.59 2.82
N THR A 300 16.71 24.76 2.22
CA THR A 300 17.93 25.43 1.68
C THR A 300 18.63 26.33 2.67
N ARG A 301 18.11 26.51 3.87
CA ARG A 301 18.62 27.48 4.86
C ARG A 301 19.56 26.90 5.93
N ARG A 302 19.89 25.58 5.93
CA ARG A 302 20.85 24.98 6.86
C ARG A 302 21.76 23.97 6.20
#